data_8677930d31bcdf180e6a6d18ced9b67d
#
_entry.id   8677930d31bcdf180e6a6d18ced9b67d
#
_cell.length_a   1.000
_cell.length_b   1.000
_cell.length_c   1.000
_cell.angle_alpha   90.00
_cell.angle_beta   90.00
_cell.angle_gamma   90.00
#
_symmetry.space_group_name_H-M   'P 1'
#
loop_
_entity.id
_entity.type
_entity.pdbx_description
1 polymer ?
#
loop_
_entity_poly.entity_id
_entity_poly.type
_entity_poly.pdbx_seq_one_letter_code
_entity_poly.pdbx_strand_id
1 'polypeptide(L)'
;MQINSIAMSQESIAETIAPAQWWNPFPKTRYTERPDVATASIMEGDVVLMIDNTPSVMLFPCTIFRFAEEINDYYFPPLVGSYLQIVRMIVLLLTLFVTPLWYLLVKDPAGLHESLHFLLIEDEYYVPLILQLLLVELIIDVLKLASLNTPDALSNSFSMLGALILGDFAVQARWLVPEVLVYMAFVAIANYAQHSYEMGYAVKLSLIHI
;
A
#
# COMPACT_ATOMS: atom_id res chain seq x y z
N MET A 1 5.71 19.25 -28.00
CA MET A 1 4.83 19.50 -26.83
C MET A 1 4.96 20.97 -26.46
N GLN A 2 3.91 21.78 -26.51
CA GLN A 2 3.95 23.19 -26.10
C GLN A 2 3.57 23.24 -24.63
N ILE A 3 4.52 23.61 -23.79
CA ILE A 3 4.26 23.88 -22.38
C ILE A 3 3.75 25.32 -22.32
N ASN A 4 2.45 25.50 -22.03
CA ASN A 4 1.80 26.80 -22.00
C ASN A 4 2.02 27.60 -20.69
N SER A 5 2.77 27.03 -19.73
CA SER A 5 3.11 27.66 -18.46
C SER A 5 4.61 27.57 -18.20
N ILE A 6 5.14 28.53 -17.47
CA ILE A 6 6.51 28.45 -16.97
C ILE A 6 6.54 27.31 -15.94
N ALA A 7 7.27 26.27 -16.24
CA ALA A 7 7.46 25.16 -15.31
C ALA A 7 8.35 25.65 -14.16
N MET A 8 7.75 25.88 -13.00
CA MET A 8 8.47 26.37 -11.80
C MET A 8 8.93 25.22 -10.91
N SER A 9 8.38 24.01 -11.10
CA SER A 9 8.71 22.83 -10.30
C SER A 9 8.60 21.54 -11.12
N GLN A 10 9.18 20.50 -10.61
CA GLN A 10 9.14 19.14 -11.16
C GLN A 10 7.70 18.63 -11.31
N GLU A 11 6.82 18.95 -10.35
CA GLU A 11 5.41 18.57 -10.35
C GLU A 11 4.65 19.18 -11.53
N SER A 12 4.92 20.44 -11.87
CA SER A 12 4.30 21.12 -13.01
C SER A 12 4.64 20.44 -14.34
N ILE A 13 5.87 19.95 -14.47
CA ILE A 13 6.32 19.19 -15.65
C ILE A 13 5.69 17.82 -15.67
N ALA A 14 5.65 17.13 -14.53
CA ALA A 14 5.02 15.82 -14.39
C ALA A 14 3.53 15.88 -14.82
N GLU A 15 2.80 16.87 -14.33
CA GLU A 15 1.39 17.07 -14.69
C GLU A 15 1.19 17.37 -16.19
N THR A 16 2.15 18.06 -16.81
CA THR A 16 2.09 18.35 -18.24
C THR A 16 2.39 17.11 -19.09
N ILE A 17 3.34 16.26 -18.68
CA ILE A 17 3.73 15.05 -19.42
C ILE A 17 2.71 13.92 -19.21
N ALA A 18 2.25 13.74 -17.98
CA ALA A 18 1.37 12.67 -17.57
C ALA A 18 0.21 13.24 -16.72
N PRO A 19 -0.77 13.92 -17.35
CA PRO A 19 -1.84 14.58 -16.62
C PRO A 19 -2.58 13.60 -15.71
N ALA A 20 -2.78 14.02 -14.47
CA ALA A 20 -3.49 13.24 -13.48
C ALA A 20 -4.96 13.04 -13.92
N GLN A 21 -5.43 11.81 -13.82
CA GLN A 21 -6.84 11.48 -14.04
C GLN A 21 -7.45 11.23 -12.66
N TRP A 22 -8.44 11.99 -12.28
CA TRP A 22 -9.06 11.97 -10.95
C TRP A 22 -9.56 10.58 -10.50
N TRP A 23 -9.88 9.70 -11.45
CA TRP A 23 -10.37 8.33 -11.20
C TRP A 23 -9.26 7.27 -11.18
N ASN A 24 -8.03 7.62 -11.61
CA ASN A 24 -6.91 6.68 -11.64
C ASN A 24 -5.95 6.97 -10.48
N PRO A 25 -5.94 6.14 -9.41
CA PRO A 25 -5.09 6.33 -8.26
C PRO A 25 -3.62 5.96 -8.51
N PHE A 26 -3.32 5.26 -9.62
CA PHE A 26 -1.96 4.78 -9.87
C PHE A 26 -1.03 5.90 -10.30
N PRO A 27 0.16 6.01 -9.69
CA PRO A 27 1.16 7.00 -10.07
C PRO A 27 1.65 6.73 -11.49
N LYS A 28 1.82 7.81 -12.26
CA LYS A 28 2.30 7.75 -13.66
C LYS A 28 3.78 8.03 -13.79
N THR A 29 4.39 8.59 -12.75
CA THR A 29 5.80 8.95 -12.66
C THR A 29 6.39 8.36 -11.40
N ARG A 30 7.64 7.95 -11.46
CA ARG A 30 8.41 7.55 -10.30
C ARG A 30 9.50 8.58 -10.05
N TYR A 31 9.75 8.90 -8.79
CA TYR A 31 10.76 9.86 -8.39
C TYR A 31 11.88 9.16 -7.63
N THR A 32 13.10 9.65 -7.81
CA THR A 32 14.23 9.20 -6.99
C THR A 32 15.22 10.33 -6.76
N GLU A 33 15.78 10.37 -5.56
CA GLU A 33 16.88 11.28 -5.17
C GLU A 33 18.22 10.55 -5.22
N ARG A 34 18.20 9.24 -5.48
CA ARG A 34 19.37 8.38 -5.48
C ARG A 34 19.98 8.28 -6.87
N PRO A 35 21.26 8.66 -7.07
CA PRO A 35 21.93 8.59 -8.36
C PRO A 35 22.13 7.15 -8.86
N ASP A 36 22.34 6.19 -7.96
CA ASP A 36 22.48 4.78 -8.29
C ASP A 36 21.18 4.22 -8.89
N VAL A 37 20.03 4.59 -8.32
CA VAL A 37 18.69 4.26 -8.84
C VAL A 37 18.48 4.82 -10.23
N ALA A 38 18.80 6.10 -10.44
CA ALA A 38 18.68 6.75 -11.74
C ALA A 38 19.58 6.08 -12.79
N THR A 39 20.83 5.74 -12.41
CA THR A 39 21.76 5.07 -13.31
C THR A 39 21.30 3.68 -13.68
N ALA A 40 20.81 2.87 -12.73
CA ALA A 40 20.27 1.55 -13.00
C ALA A 40 19.06 1.63 -13.96
N SER A 41 18.14 2.57 -13.74
CA SER A 41 16.99 2.78 -14.62
C SER A 41 17.43 3.15 -16.05
N ILE A 42 18.45 3.98 -16.23
CA ILE A 42 19.01 4.28 -17.56
C ILE A 42 19.57 3.02 -18.22
N MET A 43 20.30 2.20 -17.46
CA MET A 43 20.85 0.94 -17.97
C MET A 43 19.76 -0.07 -18.41
N GLU A 44 18.59 -0.01 -17.79
CA GLU A 44 17.43 -0.82 -18.13
C GLU A 44 16.60 -0.23 -19.27
N GLY A 45 16.97 0.95 -19.77
CA GLY A 45 16.33 1.61 -20.92
C GLY A 45 15.23 2.59 -20.55
N ASP A 46 15.10 2.95 -19.28
CA ASP A 46 14.16 3.97 -18.83
C ASP A 46 14.64 5.38 -19.22
N VAL A 47 13.70 6.28 -19.39
CA VAL A 47 13.98 7.70 -19.60
C VAL A 47 14.05 8.40 -18.24
N VAL A 48 15.20 9.05 -17.97
CA VAL A 48 15.40 9.84 -16.76
C VAL A 48 15.33 11.32 -17.11
N LEU A 49 14.38 12.03 -16.51
CA LEU A 49 14.21 13.47 -16.69
C LEU A 49 14.77 14.19 -15.47
N MET A 50 15.81 14.98 -15.70
CA MET A 50 16.42 15.87 -14.69
C MET A 50 15.93 17.30 -14.92
N ILE A 51 15.53 17.96 -13.86
CA ILE A 51 15.05 19.33 -13.89
C ILE A 51 15.92 20.16 -12.98
N ASP A 52 16.36 21.30 -13.49
CA ASP A 52 17.19 22.22 -12.73
C ASP A 52 16.48 22.69 -11.45
N ASN A 53 17.25 22.92 -10.39
CA ASN A 53 16.76 23.30 -9.06
C ASN A 53 15.85 22.27 -8.35
N THR A 54 15.88 21.00 -8.76
CA THR A 54 15.17 19.92 -8.05
C THR A 54 16.13 18.85 -7.54
N PRO A 55 15.97 18.35 -6.30
CA PRO A 55 16.87 17.34 -5.73
C PRO A 55 16.60 15.93 -6.28
N SER A 56 15.46 15.71 -6.93
CA SER A 56 15.04 14.42 -7.44
C SER A 56 14.90 14.40 -8.95
N VAL A 57 14.97 13.21 -9.55
CA VAL A 57 14.75 12.97 -10.97
C VAL A 57 13.50 12.15 -11.20
N MET A 58 12.87 12.33 -12.35
CA MET A 58 11.70 11.57 -12.77
C MET A 58 12.10 10.40 -13.67
N LEU A 59 11.51 9.25 -13.44
CA LEU A 59 11.73 8.00 -14.18
C LEU A 59 10.49 7.63 -14.99
N PHE A 60 10.68 7.27 -16.27
CA PHE A 60 9.64 6.83 -17.19
C PHE A 60 10.11 5.60 -18.00
N PRO A 61 9.21 4.66 -18.37
CA PRO A 61 7.80 4.55 -17.99
C PRO A 61 7.63 4.04 -16.56
N CYS A 62 6.50 4.38 -15.94
CA CYS A 62 6.14 3.90 -14.63
C CYS A 62 5.23 2.68 -14.77
N THR A 63 5.72 1.50 -14.43
CA THR A 63 4.96 0.26 -14.44
C THR A 63 4.81 -0.31 -13.03
N ILE A 64 3.77 -1.12 -12.81
CA ILE A 64 3.50 -1.74 -11.49
C ILE A 64 4.68 -2.61 -11.02
N PHE A 65 5.37 -3.27 -11.94
CA PHE A 65 6.54 -4.12 -11.65
C PHE A 65 7.71 -3.29 -11.15
N ARG A 66 7.90 -2.08 -11.69
CA ARG A 66 8.98 -1.16 -11.28
C ARG A 66 8.81 -0.64 -9.84
N PHE A 67 7.58 -0.59 -9.33
CA PHE A 67 7.34 -0.26 -7.92
C PHE A 67 7.64 -1.42 -6.96
N ALA A 68 7.58 -2.65 -7.45
CA ALA A 68 7.93 -3.83 -6.66
C ALA A 68 9.45 -4.07 -6.62
N GLU A 69 10.21 -3.47 -7.54
CA GLU A 69 11.66 -3.57 -7.58
C GLU A 69 12.31 -2.56 -6.64
N GLU A 70 13.26 -3.02 -5.85
CA GLU A 70 14.13 -2.17 -5.04
C GLU A 70 15.58 -2.37 -5.44
N ILE A 71 16.28 -1.27 -5.66
CA ILE A 71 17.67 -1.32 -6.12
C ILE A 71 18.60 -1.95 -5.09
N ASN A 72 18.27 -1.84 -3.81
CA ASN A 72 19.03 -2.52 -2.77
C ASN A 72 19.08 -4.05 -2.99
N ASP A 73 18.11 -4.64 -3.67
CA ASP A 73 18.09 -6.07 -3.97
C ASP A 73 19.20 -6.49 -4.91
N TYR A 74 19.68 -5.58 -5.78
CA TYR A 74 20.80 -5.83 -6.69
C TYR A 74 22.17 -5.87 -5.98
N TYR A 75 22.25 -5.31 -4.75
CA TYR A 75 23.46 -5.38 -3.94
C TYR A 75 23.60 -6.68 -3.14
N PHE A 76 22.52 -7.46 -3.04
CA PHE A 76 22.53 -8.77 -2.42
C PHE A 76 23.01 -9.87 -3.39
N PRO A 77 23.46 -11.03 -2.88
CA PRO A 77 23.67 -12.20 -3.73
C PRO A 77 22.42 -12.49 -4.57
N PRO A 78 22.58 -12.92 -5.85
CA PRO A 78 21.45 -13.06 -6.79
C PRO A 78 20.26 -13.88 -6.27
N LEU A 79 20.55 -14.93 -5.50
CA LEU A 79 19.50 -15.78 -4.90
C LEU A 79 18.68 -15.02 -3.85
N VAL A 80 19.32 -14.19 -3.03
CA VAL A 80 18.65 -13.40 -1.99
C VAL A 80 17.85 -12.27 -2.61
N GLY A 81 18.40 -11.56 -3.59
CA GLY A 81 17.71 -10.50 -4.31
C GLY A 81 16.46 -11.02 -5.02
N SER A 82 16.56 -12.14 -5.75
CA SER A 82 15.43 -12.77 -6.41
C SER A 82 14.35 -13.23 -5.41
N TYR A 83 14.75 -13.78 -4.28
CA TYR A 83 13.83 -14.17 -3.22
C TYR A 83 13.04 -12.96 -2.68
N LEU A 84 13.72 -11.86 -2.36
CA LEU A 84 13.08 -10.64 -1.86
C LEU A 84 12.09 -10.05 -2.87
N GLN A 85 12.45 -10.04 -4.15
CA GLN A 85 11.56 -9.57 -5.22
C GLN A 85 10.30 -10.43 -5.34
N ILE A 86 10.43 -11.76 -5.28
CA ILE A 86 9.28 -12.68 -5.27
C ILE A 86 8.40 -12.43 -4.05
N VAL A 87 8.98 -12.27 -2.86
CA VAL A 87 8.24 -11.99 -1.63
C VAL A 87 7.45 -10.68 -1.76
N ARG A 88 8.03 -9.61 -2.30
CA ARG A 88 7.32 -8.34 -2.53
C ARG A 88 6.15 -8.48 -3.50
N MET A 89 6.32 -9.24 -4.58
CA MET A 89 5.22 -9.53 -5.52
C MET A 89 4.09 -10.31 -4.85
N ILE A 90 4.43 -11.32 -4.05
CA ILE A 90 3.44 -12.09 -3.28
C ILE A 90 2.72 -11.18 -2.29
N VAL A 91 3.44 -10.34 -1.55
CA VAL A 91 2.87 -9.39 -0.59
C VAL A 91 1.92 -8.41 -1.28
N LEU A 92 2.28 -7.88 -2.44
CA LEU A 92 1.43 -6.99 -3.24
C LEU A 92 0.13 -7.70 -3.67
N LEU A 93 0.22 -8.94 -4.14
CA LEU A 93 -0.95 -9.74 -4.50
C LEU A 93 -1.82 -10.07 -3.28
N LEU A 94 -1.20 -10.42 -2.16
CA LEU A 94 -1.92 -10.70 -0.92
C LEU A 94 -2.66 -9.47 -0.39
N THR A 95 -2.04 -8.28 -0.41
CA THR A 95 -2.73 -7.04 -0.02
C THR A 95 -3.94 -6.75 -0.89
N LEU A 96 -3.87 -7.09 -2.17
CA LEU A 96 -4.97 -6.86 -3.11
C LEU A 96 -6.11 -7.87 -2.95
N PHE A 97 -5.79 -9.14 -2.72
CA PHE A 97 -6.78 -10.22 -2.81
C PHE A 97 -7.27 -10.78 -1.47
N VAL A 98 -6.49 -10.69 -0.39
CA VAL A 98 -6.85 -11.33 0.89
C VAL A 98 -8.19 -10.83 1.41
N THR A 99 -8.38 -9.52 1.52
CA THR A 99 -9.61 -8.94 2.09
C THR A 99 -10.85 -9.25 1.26
N PRO A 100 -10.89 -9.00 -0.08
CA PRO A 100 -12.09 -9.29 -0.85
C PRO A 100 -12.38 -10.79 -0.97
N LEU A 101 -11.35 -11.65 -1.10
CA LEU A 101 -11.55 -13.09 -1.13
C LEU A 101 -12.10 -13.61 0.19
N TRP A 102 -11.54 -13.16 1.31
CA TRP A 102 -12.05 -13.54 2.62
C TRP A 102 -13.49 -13.08 2.82
N TYR A 103 -13.82 -11.84 2.43
CA TYR A 103 -15.19 -11.33 2.49
C TYR A 103 -16.18 -12.18 1.68
N LEU A 104 -15.78 -12.60 0.47
CA LEU A 104 -16.60 -13.48 -0.38
C LEU A 104 -16.77 -14.85 0.25
N LEU A 105 -15.72 -15.43 0.84
CA LEU A 105 -15.78 -16.72 1.53
C LEU A 105 -16.76 -16.69 2.72
N VAL A 106 -16.75 -15.64 3.51
CA VAL A 106 -17.68 -15.48 4.64
C VAL A 106 -19.11 -15.30 4.16
N LYS A 107 -19.32 -14.64 3.02
CA LYS A 107 -20.64 -14.39 2.46
C LYS A 107 -21.29 -15.64 1.83
N ASP A 108 -20.48 -16.50 1.21
CA ASP A 108 -20.93 -17.74 0.57
C ASP A 108 -20.08 -18.94 1.00
N PRO A 109 -20.34 -19.52 2.17
CA PRO A 109 -19.58 -20.64 2.71
C PRO A 109 -19.91 -21.99 2.06
N ALA A 110 -20.90 -22.07 1.17
CA ALA A 110 -21.44 -23.34 0.65
C ALA A 110 -20.43 -24.19 -0.14
N GLY A 111 -19.34 -23.57 -0.66
CA GLY A 111 -18.29 -24.27 -1.39
C GLY A 111 -17.00 -24.51 -0.60
N LEU A 112 -16.98 -24.17 0.70
CA LEU A 112 -15.75 -24.20 1.48
C LEU A 112 -15.48 -25.64 2.02
N HIS A 113 -14.24 -26.10 1.81
CA HIS A 113 -13.80 -27.38 2.36
C HIS A 113 -13.71 -27.30 3.90
N GLU A 114 -14.06 -28.38 4.62
CA GLU A 114 -14.09 -28.41 6.09
C GLU A 114 -12.79 -27.89 6.75
N SER A 115 -11.64 -28.16 6.14
CA SER A 115 -10.34 -27.68 6.65
C SER A 115 -10.18 -26.16 6.68
N LEU A 116 -11.04 -25.42 5.99
CA LEU A 116 -11.01 -23.96 5.89
C LEU A 116 -12.11 -23.29 6.72
N HIS A 117 -12.91 -24.05 7.46
CA HIS A 117 -13.96 -23.49 8.31
C HIS A 117 -13.45 -22.52 9.39
N PHE A 118 -12.19 -22.66 9.81
CA PHE A 118 -11.57 -21.72 10.74
C PHE A 118 -11.44 -20.27 10.21
N LEU A 119 -11.63 -20.07 8.88
CA LEU A 119 -11.64 -18.74 8.27
C LEU A 119 -13.00 -18.04 8.39
N LEU A 120 -14.05 -18.78 8.76
CA LEU A 120 -15.39 -18.25 8.91
C LEU A 120 -15.55 -17.58 10.28
N ILE A 121 -16.50 -16.66 10.35
CA ILE A 121 -16.86 -15.97 11.58
C ILE A 121 -17.83 -16.86 12.34
N GLU A 122 -17.52 -17.18 13.58
CA GLU A 122 -18.39 -17.96 14.47
C GLU A 122 -19.21 -17.08 15.41
N ASP A 123 -18.71 -15.89 15.71
CA ASP A 123 -19.32 -14.96 16.66
C ASP A 123 -20.44 -14.11 16.05
N GLU A 124 -21.46 -13.80 16.86
CA GLU A 124 -22.49 -12.84 16.49
C GLU A 124 -21.93 -11.40 16.51
N TYR A 125 -22.24 -10.61 15.50
CA TYR A 125 -21.81 -9.22 15.38
C TYR A 125 -22.97 -8.29 15.03
N TYR A 126 -22.92 -7.05 15.53
CA TYR A 126 -23.98 -6.06 15.31
C TYR A 126 -23.74 -5.20 14.07
N VAL A 127 -22.46 -4.97 13.73
CA VAL A 127 -22.08 -4.11 12.62
C VAL A 127 -21.87 -4.95 11.35
N PRO A 128 -22.44 -4.56 10.20
CA PRO A 128 -22.19 -5.28 8.94
C PRO A 128 -20.71 -5.44 8.64
N LEU A 129 -20.29 -6.62 8.18
CA LEU A 129 -18.90 -6.99 7.98
C LEU A 129 -18.15 -6.00 7.09
N ILE A 130 -18.76 -5.53 6.00
CA ILE A 130 -18.15 -4.55 5.11
C ILE A 130 -17.87 -3.23 5.82
N LEU A 131 -18.75 -2.81 6.73
CA LEU A 131 -18.56 -1.58 7.51
C LEU A 131 -17.45 -1.74 8.52
N GLN A 132 -17.30 -2.93 9.13
CA GLN A 132 -16.16 -3.26 10.01
C GLN A 132 -14.84 -3.16 9.26
N LEU A 133 -14.74 -3.75 8.06
CA LEU A 133 -13.54 -3.70 7.22
C LEU A 133 -13.17 -2.25 6.88
N LEU A 134 -14.13 -1.43 6.41
CA LEU A 134 -13.89 -0.03 6.08
C LEU A 134 -13.50 0.81 7.30
N LEU A 135 -14.10 0.54 8.46
CA LEU A 135 -13.80 1.25 9.69
C LEU A 135 -12.38 0.95 10.17
N VAL A 136 -11.99 -0.32 10.20
CA VAL A 136 -10.62 -0.71 10.60
C VAL A 136 -9.61 -0.15 9.61
N GLU A 137 -9.90 -0.16 8.32
CA GLU A 137 -9.05 0.43 7.29
C GLU A 137 -8.84 1.93 7.51
N LEU A 138 -9.93 2.67 7.77
CA LEU A 138 -9.86 4.10 8.10
C LEU A 138 -9.01 4.37 9.34
N ILE A 139 -9.16 3.54 10.37
CA ILE A 139 -8.39 3.67 11.60
C ILE A 139 -6.90 3.43 11.37
N ILE A 140 -6.53 2.42 10.59
CA ILE A 140 -5.14 2.17 10.20
C ILE A 140 -4.56 3.37 9.46
N ASP A 141 -5.32 4.00 8.56
CA ASP A 141 -4.88 5.21 7.86
C ASP A 141 -4.70 6.40 8.78
N VAL A 142 -5.64 6.62 9.70
CA VAL A 142 -5.51 7.68 10.72
C VAL A 142 -4.28 7.45 11.60
N LEU A 143 -4.01 6.21 12.00
CA LEU A 143 -2.80 5.88 12.77
C LEU A 143 -1.53 6.14 11.96
N LYS A 144 -1.52 5.81 10.67
CA LYS A 144 -0.40 6.14 9.76
C LYS A 144 -0.17 7.65 9.68
N LEU A 145 -1.22 8.42 9.44
CA LEU A 145 -1.13 9.88 9.36
C LEU A 145 -0.69 10.49 10.69
N ALA A 146 -1.20 9.99 11.81
CA ALA A 146 -0.78 10.42 13.13
C ALA A 146 0.70 10.15 13.39
N SER A 147 1.23 8.99 12.96
CA SER A 147 2.64 8.64 13.14
C SER A 147 3.59 9.54 12.35
N LEU A 148 3.17 10.04 11.19
CA LEU A 148 3.98 10.97 10.38
C LEU A 148 4.11 12.36 11.02
N ASN A 149 3.13 12.76 11.82
CA ASN A 149 3.05 14.11 12.40
C ASN A 149 3.48 14.18 13.87
N THR A 150 3.75 13.02 14.50
CA THR A 150 4.11 12.94 15.92
C THR A 150 5.60 12.62 16.11
N PRO A 151 6.28 13.19 17.11
CA PRO A 151 7.63 12.77 17.48
C PRO A 151 7.67 11.28 17.84
N ASP A 152 8.73 10.58 17.45
CA ASP A 152 8.90 9.11 17.56
C ASP A 152 8.56 8.56 18.96
N ALA A 153 8.93 9.28 20.03
CA ALA A 153 8.67 8.86 21.40
C ALA A 153 7.17 8.78 21.76
N LEU A 154 6.34 9.66 21.18
CA LEU A 154 4.90 9.69 21.41
C LEU A 154 4.13 8.80 20.43
N SER A 155 4.62 8.68 19.20
CA SER A 155 4.02 7.84 18.16
C SER A 155 3.85 6.39 18.61
N ASN A 156 4.85 5.83 19.28
CA ASN A 156 4.80 4.47 19.80
C ASN A 156 3.71 4.29 20.87
N SER A 157 3.57 5.27 21.78
CA SER A 157 2.54 5.23 22.83
C SER A 157 1.12 5.35 22.27
N PHE A 158 0.90 6.22 21.28
CA PHE A 158 -0.40 6.37 20.62
C PHE A 158 -0.78 5.12 19.82
N SER A 159 0.19 4.49 19.14
CA SER A 159 -0.05 3.24 18.41
C SER A 159 -0.45 2.11 19.36
N MET A 160 0.21 2.02 20.52
CA MET A 160 -0.10 1.00 21.53
C MET A 160 -1.48 1.22 22.17
N LEU A 161 -1.83 2.46 22.51
CA LEU A 161 -3.17 2.81 23.02
C LEU A 161 -4.25 2.54 21.97
N GLY A 162 -4.02 2.92 20.71
CA GLY A 162 -4.95 2.66 19.62
C GLY A 162 -5.21 1.18 19.44
N ALA A 163 -4.15 0.36 19.43
CA ALA A 163 -4.27 -1.09 19.31
C ALA A 163 -5.04 -1.72 20.46
N LEU A 164 -4.80 -1.26 21.69
CA LEU A 164 -5.49 -1.77 22.90
C LEU A 164 -6.98 -1.40 22.88
N ILE A 165 -7.30 -0.14 22.59
CA ILE A 165 -8.69 0.34 22.58
C ILE A 165 -9.49 -0.36 21.47
N LEU A 166 -8.90 -0.46 20.28
CA LEU A 166 -9.58 -1.06 19.13
C LEU A 166 -9.62 -2.59 19.22
N GLY A 167 -8.55 -3.23 19.69
CA GLY A 167 -8.49 -4.67 19.83
C GLY A 167 -9.45 -5.18 20.89
N ASP A 168 -9.27 -4.79 22.13
CA ASP A 168 -10.02 -5.38 23.24
C ASP A 168 -11.44 -4.85 23.37
N PHE A 169 -11.62 -3.51 23.37
CA PHE A 169 -12.93 -2.93 23.65
C PHE A 169 -13.92 -3.06 22.50
N ALA A 170 -13.46 -2.92 21.25
CA ALA A 170 -14.35 -3.02 20.10
C ALA A 170 -14.83 -4.47 19.89
N VAL A 171 -13.98 -5.46 20.16
CA VAL A 171 -14.36 -6.87 20.14
C VAL A 171 -15.32 -7.20 21.29
N GLN A 172 -15.01 -6.77 22.53
CA GLN A 172 -15.91 -6.99 23.66
C GLN A 172 -17.29 -6.33 23.47
N ALA A 173 -17.35 -5.19 22.81
CA ALA A 173 -18.59 -4.51 22.44
C ALA A 173 -19.32 -5.16 21.25
N ARG A 174 -18.76 -6.19 20.62
CA ARG A 174 -19.26 -6.85 19.40
C ARG A 174 -19.43 -5.89 18.20
N TRP A 175 -18.63 -4.81 18.19
CA TRP A 175 -18.57 -3.89 17.05
C TRP A 175 -17.64 -4.43 15.97
N LEU A 176 -16.56 -5.09 16.38
CA LEU A 176 -15.61 -5.74 15.50
C LEU A 176 -15.50 -7.21 15.86
N VAL A 177 -15.35 -8.07 14.86
CA VAL A 177 -15.01 -9.47 15.08
C VAL A 177 -13.49 -9.66 15.05
N PRO A 178 -12.94 -10.61 15.84
CA PRO A 178 -11.50 -10.85 15.91
C PRO A 178 -10.87 -11.14 14.53
N GLU A 179 -11.58 -11.87 13.68
CA GLU A 179 -11.13 -12.26 12.35
C GLU A 179 -10.88 -11.03 11.47
N VAL A 180 -11.76 -10.01 11.50
CA VAL A 180 -11.55 -8.74 10.78
C VAL A 180 -10.24 -8.10 11.21
N LEU A 181 -9.96 -8.04 12.52
CA LEU A 181 -8.73 -7.45 13.04
C LEU A 181 -7.49 -8.20 12.57
N VAL A 182 -7.53 -9.55 12.57
CA VAL A 182 -6.41 -10.38 12.12
C VAL A 182 -6.12 -10.16 10.64
N TYR A 183 -7.14 -10.23 9.76
CA TYR A 183 -6.93 -10.01 8.32
C TYR A 183 -6.48 -8.59 8.01
N MET A 184 -7.08 -7.60 8.65
CA MET A 184 -6.70 -6.20 8.45
C MET A 184 -5.31 -5.89 9.00
N ALA A 185 -4.90 -6.49 10.12
CA ALA A 185 -3.54 -6.37 10.62
C ALA A 185 -2.52 -6.98 9.64
N PHE A 186 -2.82 -8.15 9.08
CA PHE A 186 -1.98 -8.76 8.05
C PHE A 186 -1.84 -7.84 6.82
N VAL A 187 -2.94 -7.31 6.30
CA VAL A 187 -2.94 -6.38 5.15
C VAL A 187 -2.18 -5.10 5.49
N ALA A 188 -2.32 -4.56 6.71
CA ALA A 188 -1.58 -3.40 7.15
C ALA A 188 -0.07 -3.64 7.17
N ILE A 189 0.38 -4.77 7.75
CA ILE A 189 1.80 -5.15 7.78
C ILE A 189 2.33 -5.34 6.36
N ALA A 190 1.57 -6.03 5.51
CA ALA A 190 1.92 -6.24 4.11
C ALA A 190 2.04 -4.92 3.32
N ASN A 191 1.17 -3.95 3.61
CA ASN A 191 1.22 -2.62 3.02
C ASN A 191 2.44 -1.81 3.50
N TYR A 192 2.90 -2.01 4.74
CA TYR A 192 4.14 -1.40 5.24
C TYR A 192 5.41 -2.00 4.59
N ALA A 193 5.35 -3.24 4.14
CA ALA A 193 6.46 -3.89 3.43
C ALA A 193 6.66 -3.35 2.00
N GLN A 194 5.71 -2.55 1.47
CA GLN A 194 5.86 -1.90 0.18
C GLN A 194 6.71 -0.65 0.28
N HIS A 195 7.68 -0.52 -0.62
CA HIS A 195 8.63 0.61 -0.62
C HIS A 195 7.99 1.95 -0.99
N SER A 196 6.97 1.95 -1.88
CA SER A 196 6.29 3.17 -2.33
C SER A 196 4.97 3.40 -1.60
N TYR A 197 4.89 4.51 -0.87
CA TYR A 197 3.64 4.97 -0.24
C TYR A 197 2.54 5.19 -1.26
N GLU A 198 2.86 5.81 -2.39
CA GLU A 198 1.92 6.13 -3.46
C GLU A 198 1.29 4.87 -4.04
N MET A 199 2.09 3.83 -4.28
CA MET A 199 1.60 2.55 -4.77
C MET A 199 0.74 1.84 -3.72
N GLY A 200 1.14 1.86 -2.45
CA GLY A 200 0.35 1.30 -1.36
C GLY A 200 -1.06 1.89 -1.30
N TYR A 201 -1.18 3.21 -1.36
CA TYR A 201 -2.48 3.89 -1.40
C TYR A 201 -3.23 3.67 -2.71
N ALA A 202 -2.55 3.60 -3.86
CA ALA A 202 -3.17 3.32 -5.14
C ALA A 202 -3.82 1.94 -5.18
N VAL A 203 -3.11 0.91 -4.72
CA VAL A 203 -3.64 -0.46 -4.58
C VAL A 203 -4.83 -0.49 -3.65
N LYS A 204 -4.73 0.18 -2.51
CA LYS A 204 -5.79 0.29 -1.52
C LYS A 204 -7.06 0.95 -2.07
N LEU A 205 -6.92 2.11 -2.74
CA LEU A 205 -8.03 2.80 -3.36
C LEU A 205 -8.66 1.97 -4.50
N SER A 206 -7.87 1.21 -5.24
CA SER A 206 -8.40 0.31 -6.27
C SER A 206 -9.28 -0.79 -5.67
N LEU A 207 -8.96 -1.29 -4.47
CA LEU A 207 -9.77 -2.26 -3.72
C LEU A 207 -11.15 -1.71 -3.31
N ILE A 208 -11.22 -0.43 -2.95
CA ILE A 208 -12.49 0.22 -2.59
C ILE A 208 -13.41 0.36 -3.82
N HIS A 209 -12.84 0.38 -5.03
CA HIS A 209 -13.61 0.49 -6.27
C HIS A 209 -14.08 -0.87 -6.84
N ILE A 210 -13.59 -1.99 -6.33
CA ILE A 210 -14.00 -3.35 -6.68
C ILE A 210 -15.10 -3.83 -5.72
#